data_91edf2140b7e5e6f3cc35d672db68a0e
#
_entry.id   91edf2140b7e5e6f3cc35d672db68a0e
#
_cell.length_a   1.000
_cell.length_b   1.000
_cell.length_c   1.000
_cell.angle_alpha   90.00
_cell.angle_beta   90.00
_cell.angle_gamma   90.00
#
_symmetry.space_group_name_H-M   'P 1'
#
loop_
_entity.id
_entity.type
_entity.pdbx_description
1 polymer ?
#
loop_
_entity_poly.entity_id
_entity_poly.type
_entity_poly.pdbx_seq_one_letter_code
_entity_poly.pdbx_strand_id
1 'polypeptide(L)'
;QGLIYVILVRINKEIYMNVLEVKNLTKRFNGITAVDKASFSVTEGSVFGLIGRNGAGKTTTIRMMLNIYFPDEGEVLFKGSKIEQDFKDSVGYLPEERGLYKKMKVIDMLLFLAELKGKKGSAVNKSALQYLERFDLSDRKNSRVEDLSKGNQQKIQFISTVLHDPDFLIFDEPFSGLDPINTNLLKEIILEMKNKGKVVIFSTHLMEFAEKMCDSIAMIDKGKIILNGKLSEIKEKYANKNVSLNYQGNISFLNNHSMIESIEDYGNTTGIKLKDKNSDQELL
;
A
#
# COMPACT_ATOMS: atom_id res chain seq x y z
N GLN A 1 35.55 -15.30 22.52
CA GLN A 1 34.36 -15.78 21.71
C GLN A 1 33.10 -14.95 21.97
N GLY A 2 32.90 -14.38 23.18
CA GLY A 2 31.69 -13.56 23.48
C GLY A 2 31.66 -12.18 22.82
N LEU A 3 32.83 -11.56 22.55
CA LEU A 3 32.90 -10.21 21.97
C LEU A 3 32.52 -10.17 20.46
N ILE A 4 32.83 -11.23 19.72
CA ILE A 4 32.52 -11.37 18.29
C ILE A 4 31.02 -11.55 18.09
N TYR A 5 30.32 -12.24 19.00
CA TYR A 5 28.88 -12.45 18.94
C TYR A 5 28.09 -11.15 19.16
N VAL A 6 28.57 -10.27 20.05
CA VAL A 6 27.92 -8.96 20.29
C VAL A 6 28.13 -7.97 19.14
N ILE A 7 29.27 -8.07 18.43
CA ILE A 7 29.54 -7.26 17.24
C ILE A 7 28.68 -7.73 16.06
N LEU A 8 28.50 -9.03 15.86
CA LEU A 8 27.64 -9.58 14.79
C LEU A 8 26.14 -9.27 15.00
N VAL A 9 25.66 -9.25 16.25
CA VAL A 9 24.27 -8.87 16.55
C VAL A 9 24.03 -7.35 16.39
N ARG A 10 25.07 -6.51 16.52
CA ARG A 10 24.95 -5.06 16.24
C ARG A 10 25.09 -4.69 14.75
N ILE A 11 25.65 -5.56 13.91
CA ILE A 11 25.80 -5.32 12.46
C ILE A 11 24.54 -5.71 11.69
N ASN A 12 23.65 -6.51 12.26
CA ASN A 12 22.34 -6.86 11.66
C ASN A 12 21.21 -5.83 11.94
N LYS A 13 21.54 -4.59 12.20
CA LYS A 13 20.63 -3.51 11.89
C LYS A 13 20.71 -3.35 10.37
N GLU A 14 19.83 -4.04 9.66
CA GLU A 14 19.63 -3.83 8.23
C GLU A 14 19.59 -2.32 8.00
N ILE A 15 20.60 -1.79 7.32
CA ILE A 15 20.60 -0.39 6.89
C ILE A 15 19.59 -0.35 5.75
N TYR A 16 18.30 -0.22 6.10
CA TYR A 16 17.26 0.03 5.13
C TYR A 16 17.55 1.38 4.47
N MET A 17 18.05 1.34 3.24
CA MET A 17 18.26 2.56 2.48
C MET A 17 16.91 3.12 2.04
N ASN A 18 16.69 4.39 2.31
CA ASN A 18 15.54 5.09 1.74
C ASN A 18 15.68 5.14 0.23
N VAL A 19 14.72 4.54 -0.47
CA VAL A 19 14.70 4.53 -1.94
C VAL A 19 13.91 5.72 -2.48
N LEU A 20 12.91 6.19 -1.73
CA LEU A 20 12.14 7.40 -2.05
C LEU A 20 12.06 8.29 -0.82
N GLU A 21 12.32 9.58 -0.99
CA GLU A 21 12.18 10.59 0.05
C GLU A 21 11.28 11.72 -0.45
N VAL A 22 10.24 12.01 0.30
CA VAL A 22 9.33 13.15 0.11
C VAL A 22 9.66 14.19 1.18
N LYS A 23 10.03 15.43 0.76
CA LYS A 23 10.50 16.48 1.67
C LYS A 23 9.67 17.75 1.51
N ASN A 24 8.87 18.07 2.54
CA ASN A 24 8.05 19.29 2.64
C ASN A 24 7.19 19.57 1.40
N LEU A 25 6.62 18.51 0.83
CA LEU A 25 5.89 18.56 -0.42
C LEU A 25 4.60 19.35 -0.26
N THR A 26 4.43 20.41 -1.04
CA THR A 26 3.24 21.27 -1.02
C THR A 26 2.66 21.43 -2.42
N LYS A 27 1.33 21.34 -2.53
CA LYS A 27 0.58 21.59 -3.76
C LYS A 27 -0.69 22.35 -3.52
N ARG A 28 -0.88 23.40 -4.32
CA ARG A 28 -2.08 24.24 -4.29
C ARG A 28 -2.78 24.21 -5.65
N PHE A 29 -4.09 24.21 -5.63
CA PHE A 29 -4.93 24.33 -6.82
C PHE A 29 -6.00 25.39 -6.55
N ASN A 30 -6.05 26.43 -7.36
CA ASN A 30 -7.07 27.50 -7.27
C ASN A 30 -7.24 28.04 -5.84
N GLY A 31 -6.14 28.27 -5.12
CA GLY A 31 -6.15 28.75 -3.74
C GLY A 31 -6.40 27.71 -2.65
N ILE A 32 -6.72 26.45 -3.01
CA ILE A 32 -6.89 25.35 -2.07
C ILE A 32 -5.58 24.58 -1.94
N THR A 33 -5.07 24.41 -0.73
CA THR A 33 -3.90 23.58 -0.46
C THR A 33 -4.32 22.11 -0.38
N ALA A 34 -4.01 21.36 -1.43
CA ALA A 34 -4.32 19.93 -1.54
C ALA A 34 -3.32 19.05 -0.78
N VAL A 35 -2.05 19.49 -0.68
CA VAL A 35 -0.98 18.86 0.11
C VAL A 35 -0.18 19.97 0.77
N ASP A 36 0.09 19.86 2.06
CA ASP A 36 0.75 20.88 2.87
C ASP A 36 1.94 20.27 3.63
N LYS A 37 3.15 20.56 3.16
CA LYS A 37 4.46 20.18 3.74
C LYS A 37 4.57 18.69 4.09
N ALA A 38 4.01 17.84 3.23
CA ALA A 38 4.08 16.39 3.43
C ALA A 38 5.54 15.90 3.38
N SER A 39 5.94 15.10 4.38
CA SER A 39 7.29 14.51 4.46
C SER A 39 7.20 13.07 4.95
N PHE A 40 7.81 12.15 4.21
CA PHE A 40 7.95 10.75 4.56
C PHE A 40 9.03 10.08 3.71
N SER A 41 9.42 8.86 4.06
CA SER A 41 10.37 8.07 3.28
C SER A 41 9.90 6.65 3.09
N VAL A 42 10.33 6.03 2.00
CA VAL A 42 10.04 4.64 1.64
C VAL A 42 11.36 3.87 1.55
N THR A 43 11.42 2.71 2.20
CA THR A 43 12.60 1.85 2.23
C THR A 43 12.59 0.84 1.09
N GLU A 44 13.76 0.39 0.67
CA GLU A 44 13.93 -0.65 -0.34
C GLU A 44 13.29 -1.97 0.10
N GLY A 45 12.72 -2.73 -0.86
CA GLY A 45 12.11 -4.04 -0.59
C GLY A 45 10.92 -4.02 0.38
N SER A 46 10.22 -2.89 0.52
CA SER A 46 9.12 -2.73 1.47
C SER A 46 7.79 -2.44 0.80
N VAL A 47 6.72 -2.67 1.55
CA VAL A 47 5.37 -2.19 1.23
C VAL A 47 5.06 -0.96 2.08
N PHE A 48 4.76 0.15 1.44
CA PHE A 48 4.42 1.41 2.07
C PHE A 48 2.96 1.80 1.80
N GLY A 49 2.21 2.13 2.84
CA GLY A 49 0.83 2.56 2.75
C GLY A 49 0.66 4.08 2.89
N LEU A 50 0.07 4.73 1.88
CA LEU A 50 -0.41 6.12 1.98
C LEU A 50 -1.90 6.11 2.32
N ILE A 51 -2.22 6.34 3.60
CA ILE A 51 -3.57 6.11 4.15
C ILE A 51 -4.28 7.45 4.34
N GLY A 52 -5.56 7.51 4.02
CA GLY A 52 -6.37 8.70 4.28
C GLY A 52 -7.74 8.64 3.61
N ARG A 53 -8.65 9.47 4.06
CA ARG A 53 -10.01 9.57 3.51
C ARG A 53 -9.96 10.02 2.03
N ASN A 54 -11.08 9.85 1.32
CA ASN A 54 -11.20 10.42 -0.02
C ASN A 54 -11.08 11.95 0.04
N GLY A 55 -10.31 12.51 -0.89
CA GLY A 55 -10.00 13.96 -0.89
C GLY A 55 -8.91 14.40 0.10
N ALA A 56 -8.27 13.49 0.85
CA ALA A 56 -7.23 13.86 1.81
C ALA A 56 -5.90 14.32 1.18
N GLY A 57 -5.70 14.12 -0.13
CA GLY A 57 -4.46 14.50 -0.83
C GLY A 57 -3.61 13.32 -1.32
N LYS A 58 -4.06 12.05 -1.15
CA LYS A 58 -3.32 10.82 -1.54
C LYS A 58 -2.92 10.84 -3.02
N THR A 59 -3.88 10.90 -3.92
CA THR A 59 -3.66 10.92 -5.38
C THR A 59 -2.78 12.09 -5.82
N THR A 60 -2.98 13.28 -5.22
CA THR A 60 -2.14 14.45 -5.50
C THR A 60 -0.68 14.20 -5.08
N THR A 61 -0.46 13.60 -3.90
CA THR A 61 0.88 13.22 -3.42
C THR A 61 1.52 12.20 -4.36
N ILE A 62 0.79 11.14 -4.76
CA ILE A 62 1.27 10.14 -5.72
C ILE A 62 1.64 10.79 -7.06
N ARG A 63 0.79 11.65 -7.59
CA ARG A 63 1.07 12.34 -8.87
C ARG A 63 2.29 13.25 -8.79
N MET A 64 2.58 13.85 -7.63
CA MET A 64 3.84 14.59 -7.41
C MET A 64 5.04 13.65 -7.30
N MET A 65 4.92 12.52 -6.61
CA MET A 65 5.99 11.50 -6.55
C MET A 65 6.35 10.94 -7.92
N LEU A 66 5.41 10.92 -8.86
CA LEU A 66 5.61 10.50 -10.25
C LEU A 66 6.03 11.65 -11.18
N ASN A 67 6.21 12.86 -10.64
CA ASN A 67 6.48 14.08 -11.42
C ASN A 67 5.44 14.30 -12.56
N ILE A 68 4.17 13.87 -12.31
CA ILE A 68 3.00 14.20 -13.14
C ILE A 68 2.52 15.60 -12.77
N TYR A 69 2.52 15.93 -11.47
CA TYR A 69 2.34 17.28 -10.96
C TYR A 69 3.66 17.80 -10.40
N PHE A 70 4.01 19.04 -10.75
CA PHE A 70 5.14 19.72 -10.11
C PHE A 70 4.68 20.27 -8.75
N PRO A 71 5.44 20.02 -7.67
CA PRO A 71 5.15 20.64 -6.38
C PRO A 71 5.38 22.15 -6.45
N ASP A 72 4.64 22.90 -5.65
CA ASP A 72 4.85 24.33 -5.49
C ASP A 72 5.99 24.62 -4.50
N GLU A 73 6.18 23.71 -3.51
CA GLU A 73 7.28 23.72 -2.54
C GLU A 73 7.71 22.28 -2.23
N GLY A 74 8.96 22.13 -1.81
CA GLY A 74 9.53 20.82 -1.47
C GLY A 74 10.04 20.04 -2.67
N GLU A 75 10.45 18.81 -2.43
CA GLU A 75 11.04 17.96 -3.46
C GLU A 75 10.77 16.47 -3.19
N VAL A 76 10.90 15.67 -4.25
CA VAL A 76 10.91 14.21 -4.18
C VAL A 76 12.25 13.72 -4.71
N LEU A 77 12.91 12.87 -3.90
CA LEU A 77 14.18 12.26 -4.27
C LEU A 77 14.00 10.74 -4.42
N PHE A 78 14.58 10.19 -5.48
CA PHE A 78 14.70 8.77 -5.71
C PHE A 78 16.18 8.38 -5.63
N LYS A 79 16.52 7.47 -4.72
CA LYS A 79 17.90 7.06 -4.42
C LYS A 79 18.84 8.28 -4.21
N GLY A 80 18.34 9.29 -3.50
CA GLY A 80 19.08 10.53 -3.19
C GLY A 80 19.15 11.57 -4.30
N SER A 81 18.64 11.27 -5.50
CA SER A 81 18.65 12.18 -6.66
C SER A 81 17.24 12.66 -7.00
N LYS A 82 17.12 13.80 -7.68
CA LYS A 82 15.83 14.25 -8.21
C LYS A 82 15.29 13.24 -9.22
N ILE A 83 13.96 13.13 -9.28
CA ILE A 83 13.28 12.23 -10.20
C ILE A 83 13.53 12.64 -11.65
N GLU A 84 14.17 11.77 -12.39
CA GLU A 84 14.46 11.88 -13.81
C GLU A 84 13.61 10.91 -14.65
N GLN A 85 13.83 10.91 -15.98
CA GLN A 85 13.05 10.07 -16.89
C GLN A 85 13.24 8.56 -16.62
N ASP A 86 14.45 8.15 -16.27
CA ASP A 86 14.76 6.73 -15.98
C ASP A 86 13.89 6.15 -14.85
N PHE A 87 13.58 6.98 -13.83
CA PHE A 87 12.63 6.57 -12.80
C PHE A 87 11.24 6.30 -13.38
N LYS A 88 10.73 7.19 -14.24
CA LYS A 88 9.41 7.05 -14.85
C LYS A 88 9.31 5.81 -15.72
N ASP A 89 10.39 5.45 -16.39
CA ASP A 89 10.44 4.25 -17.24
C ASP A 89 10.49 2.97 -16.42
N SER A 90 11.10 3.02 -15.25
CA SER A 90 11.24 1.87 -14.33
C SER A 90 10.05 1.64 -13.41
N VAL A 91 9.11 2.60 -13.32
CA VAL A 91 7.98 2.52 -12.39
C VAL A 91 6.73 1.90 -13.03
N GLY A 92 6.06 1.03 -12.28
CA GLY A 92 4.69 0.60 -12.56
C GLY A 92 3.69 1.47 -11.80
N TYR A 93 2.82 2.18 -12.51
CA TYR A 93 1.81 3.03 -11.91
C TYR A 93 0.40 2.57 -12.27
N LEU A 94 -0.39 2.26 -11.25
CA LEU A 94 -1.83 1.99 -11.34
C LEU A 94 -2.60 3.22 -10.85
N PRO A 95 -3.17 4.04 -11.73
CA PRO A 95 -4.01 5.16 -11.31
C PRO A 95 -5.40 4.68 -10.84
N GLU A 96 -6.05 5.46 -9.97
CA GLU A 96 -7.44 5.24 -9.56
C GLU A 96 -8.41 5.26 -10.75
N GLU A 97 -8.18 6.17 -11.70
CA GLU A 97 -8.97 6.27 -12.93
C GLU A 97 -8.50 5.27 -13.99
N ARG A 98 -9.43 4.70 -14.74
CA ARG A 98 -9.12 3.70 -15.76
C ARG A 98 -8.63 4.34 -17.05
N GLY A 99 -7.34 4.19 -17.33
CA GLY A 99 -6.68 4.67 -18.56
C GLY A 99 -6.55 3.61 -19.65
N LEU A 100 -7.50 2.68 -19.80
CA LEU A 100 -7.40 1.57 -20.73
C LEU A 100 -7.85 1.95 -22.15
N TYR A 101 -7.22 1.35 -23.18
CA TYR A 101 -7.61 1.46 -24.59
C TYR A 101 -8.83 0.58 -24.88
N LYS A 102 -10.02 1.13 -24.69
CA LYS A 102 -11.31 0.41 -24.67
C LYS A 102 -11.58 -0.46 -25.89
N LYS A 103 -11.20 -0.02 -27.09
CA LYS A 103 -11.45 -0.72 -28.38
C LYS A 103 -10.43 -1.81 -28.70
N MET A 104 -9.31 -1.88 -27.99
CA MET A 104 -8.30 -2.92 -28.18
C MET A 104 -8.77 -4.24 -27.55
N LYS A 105 -8.26 -5.37 -28.10
CA LYS A 105 -8.36 -6.66 -27.44
C LYS A 105 -7.48 -6.64 -26.17
N VAL A 106 -7.90 -7.39 -25.16
CA VAL A 106 -7.19 -7.49 -23.88
C VAL A 106 -5.71 -7.84 -24.07
N ILE A 107 -5.42 -8.92 -24.79
CA ILE A 107 -4.04 -9.38 -24.98
C ILE A 107 -3.22 -8.35 -25.76
N ASP A 108 -3.78 -7.77 -26.83
CA ASP A 108 -3.07 -6.81 -27.67
C ASP A 108 -2.74 -5.54 -26.87
N MET A 109 -3.65 -5.09 -26.02
CA MET A 109 -3.44 -3.93 -25.15
C MET A 109 -2.36 -4.21 -24.10
N LEU A 110 -2.38 -5.39 -23.46
CA LEU A 110 -1.36 -5.76 -22.47
C LEU A 110 0.03 -5.77 -23.09
N LEU A 111 0.18 -6.39 -24.25
CA LEU A 111 1.46 -6.47 -24.96
C LEU A 111 1.93 -5.10 -25.44
N PHE A 112 1.01 -4.28 -25.95
CA PHE A 112 1.29 -2.90 -26.37
C PHE A 112 1.82 -2.05 -25.22
N LEU A 113 1.15 -2.09 -24.07
CA LEU A 113 1.57 -1.32 -22.88
C LEU A 113 2.93 -1.80 -22.33
N ALA A 114 3.19 -3.11 -22.37
CA ALA A 114 4.50 -3.65 -22.00
C ALA A 114 5.60 -3.22 -22.99
N GLU A 115 5.29 -3.16 -24.29
CA GLU A 115 6.24 -2.71 -25.32
C GLU A 115 6.59 -1.22 -25.15
N LEU A 116 5.64 -0.36 -24.78
CA LEU A 116 5.91 1.04 -24.44
C LEU A 116 6.89 1.18 -23.25
N LYS A 117 6.98 0.16 -22.39
CA LYS A 117 7.94 0.04 -21.29
C LYS A 117 9.21 -0.76 -21.68
N GLY A 118 9.44 -0.95 -22.98
CA GLY A 118 10.64 -1.64 -23.50
C GLY A 118 10.63 -3.17 -23.36
N LYS A 119 9.51 -3.78 -22.96
CA LYS A 119 9.38 -5.23 -22.79
C LYS A 119 8.53 -5.84 -23.92
N LYS A 120 9.14 -6.75 -24.69
CA LYS A 120 8.47 -7.41 -25.84
C LYS A 120 8.91 -8.87 -25.99
N GLY A 121 8.20 -9.60 -26.86
CA GLY A 121 8.53 -10.96 -27.24
C GLY A 121 7.79 -12.04 -26.46
N SER A 122 8.21 -13.28 -26.67
CA SER A 122 7.50 -14.48 -26.17
C SER A 122 7.42 -14.56 -24.64
N ALA A 123 8.45 -14.06 -23.93
CA ALA A 123 8.47 -14.05 -22.48
C ALA A 123 7.35 -13.16 -21.89
N VAL A 124 7.16 -11.96 -22.45
CA VAL A 124 6.09 -11.03 -22.00
C VAL A 124 4.71 -11.61 -22.33
N ASN A 125 4.54 -12.20 -23.51
CA ASN A 125 3.29 -12.85 -23.89
C ASN A 125 2.96 -14.00 -22.92
N LYS A 126 3.95 -14.83 -22.57
CA LYS A 126 3.77 -15.90 -21.58
C LYS A 126 3.35 -15.34 -20.22
N SER A 127 4.01 -14.28 -19.73
CA SER A 127 3.66 -13.62 -18.48
C SER A 127 2.24 -13.03 -18.52
N ALA A 128 1.85 -12.40 -19.62
CA ALA A 128 0.48 -11.87 -19.80
C ALA A 128 -0.57 -12.99 -19.70
N LEU A 129 -0.35 -14.13 -20.35
CA LEU A 129 -1.26 -15.28 -20.27
C LEU A 129 -1.31 -15.86 -18.84
N GLN A 130 -0.19 -15.96 -18.14
CA GLN A 130 -0.15 -16.41 -16.75
C GLN A 130 -0.94 -15.49 -15.81
N TYR A 131 -0.81 -14.16 -15.95
CA TYR A 131 -1.62 -13.22 -15.16
C TYR A 131 -3.11 -13.31 -15.51
N LEU A 132 -3.45 -13.45 -16.81
CA LEU A 132 -4.86 -13.63 -17.21
C LEU A 132 -5.44 -14.91 -16.60
N GLU A 133 -4.69 -16.00 -16.53
CA GLU A 133 -5.09 -17.24 -15.88
C GLU A 133 -5.29 -17.03 -14.36
N ARG A 134 -4.34 -16.38 -13.67
CA ARG A 134 -4.45 -16.11 -12.23
C ARG A 134 -5.69 -15.27 -11.87
N PHE A 135 -6.12 -14.37 -12.76
CA PHE A 135 -7.29 -13.52 -12.57
C PHE A 135 -8.58 -14.10 -13.16
N ASP A 136 -8.56 -15.35 -13.65
CA ASP A 136 -9.70 -16.02 -14.29
C ASP A 136 -10.26 -15.22 -15.50
N LEU A 137 -9.33 -14.78 -16.36
CA LEU A 137 -9.63 -13.99 -17.57
C LEU A 137 -9.06 -14.60 -18.85
N SER A 138 -8.65 -15.89 -18.83
CA SER A 138 -8.06 -16.57 -19.99
C SER A 138 -9.00 -16.61 -21.18
N ASP A 139 -10.29 -16.82 -20.95
CA ASP A 139 -11.36 -16.82 -21.97
C ASP A 139 -11.63 -15.45 -22.57
N ARG A 140 -11.24 -14.36 -21.86
CA ARG A 140 -11.46 -12.97 -22.25
C ARG A 140 -10.28 -12.35 -23.00
N LYS A 141 -9.18 -13.06 -23.21
CA LYS A 141 -7.97 -12.51 -23.85
C LYS A 141 -8.20 -11.85 -25.19
N ASN A 142 -9.17 -12.36 -25.97
CA ASN A 142 -9.53 -11.85 -27.31
C ASN A 142 -10.74 -10.90 -27.28
N SER A 143 -11.39 -10.69 -26.13
CA SER A 143 -12.49 -9.73 -25.98
C SER A 143 -11.95 -8.30 -26.03
N ARG A 144 -12.79 -7.34 -26.44
CA ARG A 144 -12.45 -5.92 -26.30
C ARG A 144 -12.49 -5.52 -24.83
N VAL A 145 -11.64 -4.57 -24.45
CA VAL A 145 -11.62 -4.07 -23.06
C VAL A 145 -12.95 -3.45 -22.65
N GLU A 146 -13.66 -2.79 -23.56
CA GLU A 146 -14.99 -2.19 -23.31
C GLU A 146 -16.08 -3.23 -22.98
N ASP A 147 -15.91 -4.46 -23.44
CA ASP A 147 -16.87 -5.56 -23.20
C ASP A 147 -16.72 -6.19 -21.81
N LEU A 148 -15.68 -5.82 -21.07
CA LEU A 148 -15.41 -6.33 -19.73
C LEU A 148 -16.21 -5.56 -18.67
N SER A 149 -16.59 -6.27 -17.59
CA SER A 149 -17.11 -5.63 -16.38
C SER A 149 -16.10 -4.65 -15.77
N LYS A 150 -16.58 -3.70 -14.98
CA LYS A 150 -15.69 -2.74 -14.29
C LYS A 150 -14.61 -3.43 -13.43
N GLY A 151 -14.95 -4.51 -12.73
CA GLY A 151 -13.99 -5.29 -11.95
C GLY A 151 -12.94 -5.97 -12.83
N ASN A 152 -13.34 -6.55 -13.97
CA ASN A 152 -12.40 -7.16 -14.90
C ASN A 152 -11.49 -6.11 -15.57
N GLN A 153 -12.00 -4.92 -15.89
CA GLN A 153 -11.15 -3.81 -16.37
C GLN A 153 -10.10 -3.42 -15.32
N GLN A 154 -10.45 -3.41 -14.04
CA GLN A 154 -9.51 -3.14 -12.93
C GLN A 154 -8.39 -4.20 -12.88
N LYS A 155 -8.75 -5.48 -13.01
CA LYS A 155 -7.77 -6.59 -13.10
C LYS A 155 -6.81 -6.41 -14.28
N ILE A 156 -7.35 -6.09 -15.47
CA ILE A 156 -6.53 -5.86 -16.67
C ILE A 156 -5.61 -4.66 -16.50
N GLN A 157 -6.08 -3.57 -15.88
CA GLN A 157 -5.26 -2.41 -15.58
C GLN A 157 -4.13 -2.75 -14.60
N PHE A 158 -4.42 -3.55 -13.57
CA PHE A 158 -3.39 -4.05 -12.67
C PHE A 158 -2.36 -4.91 -13.40
N ILE A 159 -2.80 -5.88 -14.23
CA ILE A 159 -1.90 -6.72 -15.04
C ILE A 159 -0.99 -5.84 -15.90
N SER A 160 -1.53 -4.84 -16.59
CA SER A 160 -0.74 -3.94 -17.44
C SER A 160 0.33 -3.18 -16.67
N THR A 161 0.05 -2.87 -15.41
CA THR A 161 0.98 -2.15 -14.53
C THR A 161 2.17 -2.99 -14.09
N VAL A 162 1.98 -4.30 -13.93
CA VAL A 162 3.01 -5.21 -13.40
C VAL A 162 3.73 -6.02 -14.50
N LEU A 163 3.18 -6.07 -15.70
CA LEU A 163 3.62 -6.96 -16.77
C LEU A 163 5.04 -6.68 -17.26
N HIS A 164 5.50 -5.43 -17.19
CA HIS A 164 6.86 -5.07 -17.59
C HIS A 164 7.91 -5.33 -16.49
N ASP A 165 7.48 -5.95 -15.37
CA ASP A 165 8.30 -6.36 -14.24
C ASP A 165 9.09 -5.20 -13.57
N PRO A 166 8.43 -4.10 -13.18
CA PRO A 166 9.09 -2.95 -12.58
C PRO A 166 9.62 -3.26 -11.18
N ASP A 167 10.71 -2.59 -10.77
CA ASP A 167 11.26 -2.72 -9.41
C ASP A 167 10.53 -1.81 -8.41
N PHE A 168 9.85 -0.76 -8.89
CA PHE A 168 9.12 0.20 -8.10
C PHE A 168 7.67 0.29 -8.58
N LEU A 169 6.73 0.09 -7.69
CA LEU A 169 5.29 0.03 -8.00
C LEU A 169 4.53 1.03 -7.15
N ILE A 170 3.64 1.78 -7.78
CA ILE A 170 2.73 2.70 -7.11
C ILE A 170 1.30 2.37 -7.54
N PHE A 171 0.43 2.08 -6.57
CA PHE A 171 -0.96 1.74 -6.79
C PHE A 171 -1.87 2.73 -6.08
N ASP A 172 -2.70 3.44 -6.82
CA ASP A 172 -3.68 4.37 -6.27
C ASP A 172 -5.04 3.69 -6.14
N GLU A 173 -5.48 3.42 -4.89
CA GLU A 173 -6.70 2.70 -4.52
C GLU A 173 -6.87 1.34 -5.26
N PRO A 174 -5.88 0.42 -5.23
CA PRO A 174 -5.86 -0.78 -6.08
C PRO A 174 -6.99 -1.77 -5.79
N PHE A 175 -7.56 -1.74 -4.60
CA PHE A 175 -8.62 -2.66 -4.15
C PHE A 175 -10.02 -2.17 -4.48
N SER A 176 -10.16 -0.94 -4.96
CA SER A 176 -11.46 -0.33 -5.26
C SER A 176 -12.20 -1.09 -6.35
N GLY A 177 -13.45 -1.49 -6.07
CA GLY A 177 -14.32 -2.18 -7.02
C GLY A 177 -13.99 -3.64 -7.32
N LEU A 178 -13.11 -4.27 -6.52
CA LEU A 178 -12.85 -5.70 -6.54
C LEU A 178 -13.72 -6.42 -5.50
N ASP A 179 -14.13 -7.64 -5.85
CA ASP A 179 -14.75 -8.57 -4.91
C ASP A 179 -13.69 -9.15 -3.93
N PRO A 180 -14.11 -9.82 -2.84
CA PRO A 180 -13.19 -10.34 -1.83
C PRO A 180 -12.14 -11.33 -2.35
N ILE A 181 -12.51 -12.19 -3.33
CA ILE A 181 -11.60 -13.19 -3.90
C ILE A 181 -10.48 -12.49 -4.66
N ASN A 182 -10.84 -11.57 -5.56
CA ASN A 182 -9.87 -10.80 -6.34
C ASN A 182 -9.04 -9.84 -5.49
N THR A 183 -9.61 -9.30 -4.42
CA THR A 183 -8.88 -8.51 -3.42
C THR A 183 -7.79 -9.35 -2.74
N ASN A 184 -8.07 -10.59 -2.36
CA ASN A 184 -7.08 -11.48 -1.75
C ASN A 184 -5.98 -11.85 -2.74
N LEU A 185 -6.34 -12.20 -3.98
CA LEU A 185 -5.35 -12.46 -5.03
C LEU A 185 -4.42 -11.26 -5.26
N LEU A 186 -4.98 -10.06 -5.28
CA LEU A 186 -4.17 -8.84 -5.45
C LEU A 186 -3.19 -8.63 -4.29
N LYS A 187 -3.63 -8.89 -3.04
CA LYS A 187 -2.74 -8.86 -1.86
C LYS A 187 -1.60 -9.86 -1.98
N GLU A 188 -1.91 -11.10 -2.38
CA GLU A 188 -0.90 -12.14 -2.59
C GLU A 188 0.14 -11.70 -3.61
N ILE A 189 -0.28 -11.16 -4.75
CA ILE A 189 0.64 -10.68 -5.79
C ILE A 189 1.52 -9.52 -5.27
N ILE A 190 0.96 -8.59 -4.50
CA ILE A 190 1.73 -7.49 -3.89
C ILE A 190 2.79 -8.04 -2.92
N LEU A 191 2.45 -9.02 -2.10
CA LEU A 191 3.39 -9.65 -1.17
C LEU A 191 4.44 -10.49 -1.91
N GLU A 192 4.08 -11.18 -3.00
CA GLU A 192 5.05 -11.83 -3.89
C GLU A 192 6.07 -10.84 -4.47
N MET A 193 5.61 -9.64 -4.87
CA MET A 193 6.50 -8.58 -5.38
C MET A 193 7.46 -8.09 -4.30
N LYS A 194 6.95 -7.83 -3.08
CA LYS A 194 7.79 -7.52 -1.92
C LYS A 194 8.85 -8.59 -1.68
N ASN A 195 8.45 -9.87 -1.67
CA ASN A 195 9.37 -11.00 -1.44
C ASN A 195 10.45 -11.14 -2.54
N LYS A 196 10.21 -10.56 -3.71
CA LYS A 196 11.21 -10.41 -4.80
C LYS A 196 12.11 -9.17 -4.62
N GLY A 197 11.99 -8.45 -3.51
CA GLY A 197 12.77 -7.25 -3.22
C GLY A 197 12.24 -5.97 -3.89
N LYS A 198 11.04 -6.02 -4.51
CA LYS A 198 10.44 -4.83 -5.13
C LYS A 198 9.88 -3.89 -4.08
N VAL A 199 9.83 -2.62 -4.42
CA VAL A 199 9.20 -1.58 -3.59
C VAL A 199 7.77 -1.38 -4.05
N VAL A 200 6.82 -1.47 -3.12
CA VAL A 200 5.41 -1.24 -3.41
C VAL A 200 4.87 -0.11 -2.54
N ILE A 201 4.32 0.91 -3.17
CA ILE A 201 3.53 1.95 -2.50
C ILE A 201 2.08 1.76 -2.91
N PHE A 202 1.15 1.78 -1.98
CA PHE A 202 -0.26 1.88 -2.35
C PHE A 202 -1.01 2.89 -1.51
N SER A 203 -1.98 3.55 -2.11
CA SER A 203 -2.93 4.38 -1.38
C SER A 203 -4.16 3.59 -0.99
N THR A 204 -4.74 3.91 0.16
CA THR A 204 -6.03 3.36 0.56
C THR A 204 -6.71 4.23 1.63
N HIS A 205 -8.03 4.16 1.69
CA HIS A 205 -8.82 4.68 2.80
C HIS A 205 -9.19 3.58 3.82
N LEU A 206 -8.83 2.32 3.55
CA LEU A 206 -9.15 1.16 4.39
C LEU A 206 -7.91 0.73 5.20
N MET A 207 -7.95 1.00 6.50
CA MET A 207 -6.85 0.70 7.43
C MET A 207 -6.48 -0.78 7.45
N GLU A 208 -7.46 -1.67 7.31
CA GLU A 208 -7.28 -3.13 7.33
C GLU A 208 -6.24 -3.61 6.30
N PHE A 209 -6.20 -3.00 5.10
CA PHE A 209 -5.20 -3.36 4.09
C PHE A 209 -3.79 -2.93 4.50
N ALA A 210 -3.67 -1.74 5.07
CA ALA A 210 -2.39 -1.25 5.57
C ALA A 210 -1.87 -2.13 6.71
N GLU A 211 -2.73 -2.50 7.64
CA GLU A 211 -2.36 -3.34 8.79
C GLU A 211 -1.85 -4.74 8.40
N LYS A 212 -2.41 -5.31 7.33
CA LYS A 212 -2.07 -6.67 6.87
C LYS A 212 -0.85 -6.72 5.95
N MET A 213 -0.48 -5.62 5.32
CA MET A 213 0.47 -5.65 4.20
C MET A 213 1.65 -4.69 4.35
N CYS A 214 1.48 -3.55 5.06
CA CYS A 214 2.49 -2.51 5.09
C CYS A 214 3.57 -2.76 6.15
N ASP A 215 4.81 -2.44 5.80
CA ASP A 215 5.92 -2.32 6.73
C ASP A 215 5.94 -0.93 7.38
N SER A 216 5.59 0.09 6.59
CA SER A 216 5.54 1.49 7.01
C SER A 216 4.32 2.19 6.40
N ILE A 217 3.85 3.22 7.05
CA ILE A 217 2.70 4.00 6.59
C ILE A 217 2.95 5.49 6.73
N ALA A 218 2.25 6.28 5.90
CA ALA A 218 1.98 7.69 6.16
C ALA A 218 0.46 7.90 6.11
N MET A 219 -0.09 8.48 7.16
CA MET A 219 -1.51 8.85 7.22
C MET A 219 -1.65 10.33 6.90
N ILE A 220 -2.43 10.62 5.86
CA ILE A 220 -2.70 11.98 5.40
C ILE A 220 -4.16 12.36 5.70
N ASP A 221 -4.36 13.53 6.28
CA ASP A 221 -5.66 14.15 6.46
C ASP A 221 -5.61 15.61 6.09
N LYS A 222 -6.57 16.07 5.27
CA LYS A 222 -6.65 17.46 4.79
C LYS A 222 -5.32 18.02 4.28
N GLY A 223 -4.60 17.20 3.52
CA GLY A 223 -3.31 17.54 2.92
C GLY A 223 -2.10 17.41 3.84
N LYS A 224 -2.25 17.12 5.13
CA LYS A 224 -1.16 17.04 6.11
C LYS A 224 -0.86 15.60 6.51
N ILE A 225 0.40 15.26 6.66
CA ILE A 225 0.81 13.99 7.27
C ILE A 225 0.61 14.10 8.79
N ILE A 226 -0.34 13.31 9.32
CA ILE A 226 -0.68 13.27 10.75
C ILE A 226 0.02 12.14 11.49
N LEU A 227 0.46 11.10 10.76
CA LEU A 227 1.16 9.95 11.30
C LEU A 227 2.09 9.38 10.23
N ASN A 228 3.32 9.04 10.58
CA ASN A 228 4.30 8.45 9.67
C ASN A 228 5.29 7.59 10.43
N GLY A 229 5.67 6.44 9.85
CA GLY A 229 6.70 5.56 10.41
C GLY A 229 6.43 4.08 10.16
N LYS A 230 7.26 3.23 10.77
CA LYS A 230 7.07 1.77 10.75
C LYS A 230 5.77 1.40 11.44
N LEU A 231 5.00 0.51 10.81
CA LEU A 231 3.70 0.11 11.34
C LEU A 231 3.81 -0.56 12.71
N SER A 232 4.86 -1.36 12.93
CA SER A 232 5.14 -1.99 14.23
C SER A 232 5.34 -0.96 15.35
N GLU A 233 6.16 0.07 15.08
CA GLU A 233 6.46 1.14 16.06
C GLU A 233 5.21 1.99 16.35
N ILE A 234 4.41 2.26 15.29
CA ILE A 234 3.14 2.97 15.43
C ILE A 234 2.17 2.14 16.28
N LYS A 235 2.01 0.85 15.97
CA LYS A 235 1.17 -0.05 16.77
C LYS A 235 1.61 -0.10 18.22
N GLU A 236 2.89 -0.23 18.50
CA GLU A 236 3.43 -0.24 19.86
C GLU A 236 3.17 1.07 20.61
N LYS A 237 3.38 2.21 19.94
CA LYS A 237 3.17 3.55 20.51
C LYS A 237 1.70 3.83 20.82
N TYR A 238 0.81 3.39 19.93
CA TYR A 238 -0.63 3.63 20.03
C TYR A 238 -1.42 2.38 20.41
N ALA A 239 -0.74 1.25 20.70
CA ALA A 239 -1.38 0.09 21.31
C ALA A 239 -2.05 0.55 22.59
N ASN A 240 -3.34 0.83 22.46
CA ASN A 240 -4.16 1.13 23.60
C ASN A 240 -4.17 -0.10 24.49
N LYS A 241 -4.30 0.11 25.79
CA LYS A 241 -4.58 -0.90 26.80
C LYS A 241 -5.93 -1.61 26.52
N ASN A 242 -6.33 -1.72 25.25
CA ASN A 242 -7.62 -2.24 24.83
C ASN A 242 -7.45 -3.70 24.37
N VAL A 243 -8.12 -4.57 25.06
CA VAL A 243 -8.25 -6.00 24.73
C VAL A 243 -9.64 -6.21 24.15
N SER A 244 -9.74 -6.87 23.00
CA SER A 244 -11.04 -7.33 22.48
C SER A 244 -11.27 -8.75 22.91
N LEU A 245 -12.32 -9.00 23.67
CA LEU A 245 -12.71 -10.31 24.17
C LEU A 245 -13.96 -10.81 23.42
N ASN A 246 -13.84 -11.94 22.73
CA ASN A 246 -14.99 -12.66 22.22
C ASN A 246 -15.43 -13.67 23.29
N TYR A 247 -16.69 -13.61 23.71
CA TYR A 247 -17.18 -14.42 24.80
C TYR A 247 -18.56 -15.04 24.51
N GLN A 248 -18.84 -16.10 25.23
CA GLN A 248 -20.19 -16.68 25.31
C GLN A 248 -20.56 -16.75 26.79
N GLY A 249 -21.67 -16.10 27.18
CA GLY A 249 -22.17 -16.09 28.56
C GLY A 249 -22.12 -14.71 29.20
N ASN A 250 -21.99 -14.63 30.52
CA ASN A 250 -22.07 -13.41 31.30
C ASN A 250 -20.65 -12.93 31.72
N ILE A 251 -20.29 -11.71 31.35
CA ILE A 251 -18.99 -11.08 31.66
C ILE A 251 -19.10 -10.00 32.77
N SER A 252 -20.22 -9.93 33.49
CA SER A 252 -20.43 -8.89 34.52
C SER A 252 -19.36 -8.87 35.62
N PHE A 253 -18.65 -9.99 35.85
CA PHE A 253 -17.51 -10.04 36.76
C PHE A 253 -16.34 -9.14 36.37
N LEU A 254 -16.22 -8.78 35.09
CA LEU A 254 -15.19 -7.86 34.60
C LEU A 254 -15.45 -6.41 34.99
N ASN A 255 -16.71 -6.02 35.26
CA ASN A 255 -17.07 -4.61 35.54
C ASN A 255 -16.39 -4.04 36.77
N ASN A 256 -15.98 -4.87 37.73
CA ASN A 256 -15.33 -4.46 38.97
C ASN A 256 -13.87 -4.93 39.06
N HIS A 257 -13.29 -5.39 37.97
CA HIS A 257 -11.91 -5.90 37.98
C HIS A 257 -10.90 -4.76 38.15
N SER A 258 -9.94 -4.92 39.06
CA SER A 258 -8.98 -3.86 39.43
C SER A 258 -8.11 -3.35 38.27
N MET A 259 -7.85 -4.21 37.28
CA MET A 259 -7.01 -3.93 36.10
C MET A 259 -7.77 -3.23 34.97
N ILE A 260 -9.12 -3.16 35.04
CA ILE A 260 -9.95 -2.61 33.97
C ILE A 260 -10.28 -1.14 34.26
N GLU A 261 -10.11 -0.30 33.24
CA GLU A 261 -10.46 1.13 33.25
C GLU A 261 -11.89 1.33 32.74
N SER A 262 -12.25 0.70 31.62
CA SER A 262 -13.59 0.75 31.03
C SER A 262 -13.89 -0.50 30.20
N ILE A 263 -15.18 -0.79 30.05
CA ILE A 263 -15.70 -1.90 29.24
C ILE A 263 -16.73 -1.33 28.28
N GLU A 264 -16.61 -1.69 27.00
CA GLU A 264 -17.57 -1.38 25.94
C GLU A 264 -18.10 -2.71 25.37
N ASP A 265 -19.37 -3.03 25.68
CA ASP A 265 -20.00 -4.30 25.27
C ASP A 265 -20.73 -4.12 23.93
N TYR A 266 -20.40 -4.99 22.97
CA TYR A 266 -20.98 -5.04 21.63
C TYR A 266 -21.77 -6.34 21.40
N GLY A 267 -22.22 -6.99 22.47
CA GLY A 267 -22.98 -8.23 22.45
C GLY A 267 -22.10 -9.48 22.58
N ASN A 268 -21.58 -10.05 21.49
CA ASN A 268 -20.69 -11.22 21.54
C ASN A 268 -19.21 -10.87 21.60
N THR A 269 -18.89 -9.58 21.55
CA THR A 269 -17.54 -9.04 21.63
C THR A 269 -17.54 -7.84 22.57
N THR A 270 -16.59 -7.78 23.47
CA THR A 270 -16.42 -6.63 24.37
C THR A 270 -15.04 -6.02 24.23
N GLY A 271 -14.99 -4.70 24.19
CA GLY A 271 -13.76 -3.92 24.27
C GLY A 271 -13.44 -3.63 25.74
N ILE A 272 -12.30 -4.10 26.23
CA ILE A 272 -11.81 -3.87 27.60
C ILE A 272 -10.62 -2.94 27.55
N LYS A 273 -10.70 -1.82 28.21
CA LYS A 273 -9.56 -0.91 28.39
C LYS A 273 -8.87 -1.18 29.72
N LEU A 274 -7.60 -1.57 29.66
CA LEU A 274 -6.79 -1.88 30.83
C LEU A 274 -6.13 -0.60 31.39
N LYS A 275 -5.94 -0.55 32.73
CA LYS A 275 -5.23 0.55 33.41
C LYS A 275 -3.73 0.50 33.12
N ASP A 276 -3.15 -0.68 32.93
CA ASP A 276 -1.72 -0.84 32.64
C ASP A 276 -1.47 -1.76 31.44
N LYS A 277 -0.41 -1.51 30.66
CA LYS A 277 -0.06 -2.26 29.43
C LYS A 277 0.34 -3.70 29.68
N ASN A 278 0.83 -4.03 30.87
CA ASN A 278 1.35 -5.35 31.20
C ASN A 278 0.28 -6.29 31.80
N SER A 279 -0.97 -5.85 31.89
CA SER A 279 -2.06 -6.60 32.53
C SER A 279 -2.83 -7.52 31.57
N ASP A 280 -2.47 -7.56 30.29
CA ASP A 280 -3.13 -8.40 29.28
C ASP A 280 -2.88 -9.90 29.50
N GLN A 281 -1.66 -10.28 29.96
CA GLN A 281 -1.30 -11.67 30.27
C GLN A 281 -1.89 -12.18 31.60
N GLU A 282 -2.25 -11.29 32.51
CA GLU A 282 -2.83 -11.64 33.81
C GLU A 282 -4.37 -11.71 33.74
N LEU A 283 -4.99 -11.19 32.67
CA LEU A 283 -6.45 -11.18 32.47
C LEU A 283 -6.95 -12.44 31.73
N LEU A 284 -6.07 -13.17 31.04
CA LEU A 284 -6.32 -14.42 30.32
C LEU A 284 -5.96 -15.62 31.18
#